data_4987b8df1e42f2e15f782e2ea82b6d9d
#
_entry.id   4987b8df1e42f2e15f782e2ea82b6d9d
#
_cell.length_a   1.000
_cell.length_b   1.000
_cell.length_c   1.000
_cell.angle_alpha   90.00
_cell.angle_beta   90.00
_cell.angle_gamma   90.00
#
_symmetry.space_group_name_H-M   'P 1'
#
loop_
_entity.id
_entity.type
_entity.pdbx_description
1 polymer ?
#
loop_
_entity_poly.entity_id
_entity_poly.type
_entity_poly.pdbx_seq_one_letter_code
_entity_poly.pdbx_strand_id
1 'polypeptide(L)'
;HLFSSAASDVYKRQDMDGLRKVPQNIPNQDLIKENLEKPLSSIPDPFGKFESFSEHNNNKLIDFLKGFEFDFIFKSSTEQYKSGKFNEGLEAIFDNYEDICNVILPTLGKDRRETYSPFLPICKSSGKVLQVKVKELNKSQKKIVYFNPITNSEEDCSIFNGECKLQWKVDWAMRWYVLGID
;
A
#
# COMPACT_ATOMS: atom_id res chain seq x y z
N HIS A 1 2.80 32.67 -24.62
CA HIS A 1 3.21 32.40 -23.22
C HIS A 1 2.59 31.10 -22.81
N LEU A 2 3.29 30.01 -23.06
CA LEU A 2 3.05 28.71 -22.46
C LEU A 2 3.59 28.79 -21.03
N PHE A 3 2.75 29.10 -20.08
CA PHE A 3 3.02 28.71 -18.72
C PHE A 3 2.84 27.18 -18.65
N SER A 4 3.90 26.44 -18.90
CA SER A 4 4.10 25.18 -18.26
C SER A 4 4.08 25.49 -16.76
N SER A 5 2.95 25.30 -16.10
CA SER A 5 2.98 25.04 -14.68
C SER A 5 3.81 23.77 -14.58
N ALA A 6 5.07 23.91 -14.18
CA ALA A 6 5.86 22.80 -13.77
C ALA A 6 5.05 22.13 -12.66
N ALA A 7 4.29 21.11 -13.00
CA ALA A 7 3.78 20.19 -12.04
C ALA A 7 5.02 19.71 -11.31
N SER A 8 5.21 20.18 -10.08
CA SER A 8 6.28 19.67 -9.24
C SER A 8 6.03 18.16 -9.17
N ASP A 9 6.92 17.39 -9.78
CA ASP A 9 6.75 15.96 -9.92
C ASP A 9 6.62 15.35 -8.52
N VAL A 10 5.44 14.82 -8.21
CA VAL A 10 5.19 14.14 -6.94
C VAL A 10 5.68 12.72 -7.02
N TYR A 11 6.87 12.46 -6.47
CA TYR A 11 7.40 11.11 -6.38
C TYR A 11 6.79 10.38 -5.18
N LYS A 12 5.99 9.37 -5.48
CA LYS A 12 5.38 8.47 -4.50
C LYS A 12 6.05 7.14 -4.47
N ARG A 13 6.41 6.70 -3.27
CA ARG A 13 6.90 5.36 -3.02
C ARG A 13 5.81 4.48 -2.45
N GLN A 14 5.59 3.30 -3.05
CA GLN A 14 4.68 2.26 -2.54
C GLN A 14 5.38 1.41 -1.46
N ASP A 15 5.80 2.07 -0.39
CA ASP A 15 6.52 1.45 0.72
C ASP A 15 5.63 0.64 1.68
N MET A 16 4.31 0.66 1.44
CA MET A 16 3.32 -0.14 2.16
C MET A 16 2.99 -1.46 1.45
N ASP A 17 3.59 -1.73 0.29
CA ASP A 17 3.43 -3.02 -0.39
C ASP A 17 4.17 -4.13 0.33
N GLY A 18 3.52 -5.30 0.43
CA GLY A 18 4.14 -6.51 0.98
C GLY A 18 5.26 -7.02 0.06
N LEU A 19 6.42 -7.29 0.64
CA LEU A 19 7.56 -7.81 -0.09
C LEU A 19 7.32 -9.26 -0.53
N ARG A 20 7.22 -9.50 -1.82
CA ARG A 20 6.82 -10.83 -2.37
C ARG A 20 7.97 -11.81 -2.56
N LYS A 21 9.20 -11.34 -2.68
CA LYS A 21 10.38 -12.17 -2.90
C LYS A 21 11.63 -11.48 -2.36
N VAL A 22 12.61 -12.31 -2.00
CA VAL A 22 13.93 -11.81 -1.58
C VAL A 22 14.69 -11.31 -2.81
N PRO A 23 15.13 -10.03 -2.84
CA PRO A 23 16.00 -9.55 -3.91
C PRO A 23 17.37 -10.25 -3.84
N GLN A 24 17.96 -10.57 -5.00
CA GLN A 24 19.23 -11.33 -5.03
C GLN A 24 20.44 -10.49 -4.61
N ASN A 25 20.39 -9.18 -4.82
CA ASN A 25 21.54 -8.27 -4.70
C ASN A 25 21.55 -7.46 -3.40
N ILE A 26 21.09 -8.06 -2.30
CA ILE A 26 21.07 -7.39 -0.99
C ILE A 26 21.76 -8.26 0.06
N PRO A 27 22.38 -7.65 1.09
CA PRO A 27 22.90 -8.39 2.24
C PRO A 27 21.74 -8.90 3.12
N ASN A 28 22.07 -9.74 4.10
CA ASN A 28 21.13 -10.23 5.11
C ASN A 28 19.83 -10.82 4.52
N GLN A 29 19.96 -11.68 3.50
CA GLN A 29 18.82 -12.28 2.81
C GLN A 29 17.91 -13.10 3.73
N ASP A 30 18.43 -13.70 4.80
CA ASP A 30 17.63 -14.45 5.78
C ASP A 30 16.72 -13.51 6.57
N LEU A 31 17.19 -12.33 6.97
CA LEU A 31 16.34 -11.29 7.56
C LEU A 31 15.16 -10.93 6.65
N ILE A 32 15.42 -10.81 5.37
CA ILE A 32 14.35 -10.50 4.40
C ILE A 32 13.39 -11.67 4.21
N LYS A 33 13.88 -12.90 4.20
CA LYS A 33 13.04 -14.11 4.13
C LYS A 33 12.03 -14.19 5.26
N GLU A 34 12.46 -13.92 6.48
CA GLU A 34 11.61 -13.93 7.68
C GLU A 34 10.53 -12.83 7.65
N ASN A 35 10.77 -11.78 6.86
CA ASN A 35 9.90 -10.62 6.75
C ASN A 35 9.13 -10.54 5.43
N LEU A 36 9.09 -11.61 4.63
CA LEU A 36 8.27 -11.64 3.42
C LEU A 36 6.80 -11.35 3.71
N GLU A 37 6.14 -10.73 2.75
CA GLU A 37 4.75 -10.28 2.79
C GLU A 37 4.45 -9.11 3.73
N LYS A 38 5.43 -8.66 4.55
CA LYS A 38 5.29 -7.43 5.32
C LYS A 38 5.50 -6.18 4.44
N PRO A 39 4.87 -5.05 4.80
CA PRO A 39 5.18 -3.75 4.18
C PRO A 39 6.68 -3.45 4.27
N LEU A 40 7.26 -2.87 3.21
CA LEU A 40 8.67 -2.48 3.21
C LEU A 40 9.04 -1.55 4.38
N SER A 41 8.09 -0.72 4.82
CA SER A 41 8.24 0.16 5.99
C SER A 41 8.28 -0.57 7.34
N SER A 42 7.90 -1.85 7.36
CA SER A 42 7.93 -2.70 8.56
C SER A 42 9.06 -3.74 8.54
N ILE A 43 9.87 -3.75 7.49
CA ILE A 43 11.01 -4.64 7.33
C ILE A 43 12.26 -3.90 7.78
N PRO A 44 13.08 -4.43 8.71
CA PRO A 44 14.35 -3.82 9.08
C PRO A 44 15.28 -3.65 7.86
N ASP A 45 16.09 -2.60 7.86
CA ASP A 45 17.03 -2.35 6.76
C ASP A 45 18.08 -3.45 6.66
N PRO A 46 18.14 -4.23 5.58
CA PRO A 46 19.16 -5.28 5.42
C PRO A 46 20.59 -4.74 5.32
N PHE A 47 20.76 -3.46 5.05
CA PHE A 47 22.06 -2.78 5.00
C PHE A 47 22.49 -2.19 6.34
N GLY A 48 21.59 -2.15 7.33
CA GLY A 48 21.86 -1.62 8.67
C GLY A 48 22.14 -0.12 8.75
N LYS A 49 21.67 0.67 7.75
CA LYS A 49 21.92 2.12 7.69
C LYS A 49 20.73 2.94 8.16
N PHE A 50 19.53 2.39 8.07
CA PHE A 50 18.25 3.03 8.38
C PHE A 50 17.40 2.09 9.24
N GLU A 51 16.30 2.59 9.77
CA GLU A 51 15.40 1.78 10.59
C GLU A 51 14.64 0.74 9.74
N SER A 52 14.26 1.09 8.51
CA SER A 52 13.52 0.21 7.63
C SER A 52 14.10 0.11 6.22
N PHE A 53 13.76 -0.99 5.54
CA PHE A 53 14.13 -1.20 4.15
C PHE A 53 13.46 -0.18 3.22
N SER A 54 12.27 0.30 3.56
CA SER A 54 11.64 1.39 2.81
C SER A 54 12.42 2.69 2.95
N GLU A 55 12.83 3.04 4.15
CA GLU A 55 13.61 4.25 4.41
C GLU A 55 14.94 4.24 3.65
N HIS A 56 15.64 3.11 3.66
CA HIS A 56 16.85 2.93 2.85
C HIS A 56 16.60 3.22 1.36
N ASN A 57 15.56 2.62 0.79
CA ASN A 57 15.22 2.80 -0.61
C ASN A 57 14.72 4.23 -0.91
N ASN A 58 13.97 4.82 0.01
CA ASN A 58 13.46 6.18 -0.12
C ASN A 58 14.60 7.21 -0.15
N ASN A 59 15.57 7.07 0.76
CA ASN A 59 16.75 7.95 0.78
C ASN A 59 17.59 7.80 -0.48
N LYS A 60 17.80 6.58 -0.98
CA LYS A 60 18.50 6.38 -2.27
C LYS A 60 17.78 7.08 -3.43
N LEU A 61 16.45 7.02 -3.48
CA LEU A 61 15.68 7.71 -4.52
C LEU A 61 15.79 9.23 -4.38
N ILE A 62 15.68 9.74 -3.17
CA ILE A 62 15.80 11.17 -2.86
C ILE A 62 17.18 11.68 -3.27
N ASP A 63 18.25 10.98 -2.91
CA ASP A 63 19.62 11.34 -3.26
C ASP A 63 19.83 11.32 -4.78
N PHE A 64 19.29 10.32 -5.46
CA PHE A 64 19.32 10.23 -6.91
C PHE A 64 18.63 11.44 -7.56
N LEU A 65 17.41 11.76 -7.16
CA LEU A 65 16.64 12.88 -7.72
C LEU A 65 17.32 14.23 -7.45
N LYS A 66 17.89 14.42 -6.25
CA LYS A 66 18.68 15.63 -5.92
C LYS A 66 19.92 15.77 -6.78
N GLY A 67 20.56 14.65 -7.14
CA GLY A 67 21.73 14.65 -8.02
C GLY A 67 21.44 15.14 -9.44
N PHE A 68 20.19 15.16 -9.87
CA PHE A 68 19.73 15.71 -11.15
C PHE A 68 19.09 17.09 -11.03
N GLU A 69 19.13 17.70 -9.84
CA GLU A 69 18.54 19.02 -9.57
C GLU A 69 17.04 19.11 -9.90
N PHE A 70 16.30 17.97 -9.80
CA PHE A 70 14.86 17.96 -9.96
C PHE A 70 14.17 18.59 -8.75
N ASP A 71 13.23 19.50 -9.02
CA ASP A 71 12.30 19.97 -8.00
C ASP A 71 11.17 18.97 -7.84
N PHE A 72 11.08 18.33 -6.68
CA PHE A 72 10.10 17.28 -6.42
C PHE A 72 9.58 17.30 -4.98
N ILE A 73 8.39 16.78 -4.79
CA ILE A 73 7.79 16.52 -3.49
C ILE A 73 7.77 15.01 -3.25
N PHE A 74 8.56 14.53 -2.29
CA PHE A 74 8.55 13.12 -1.91
C PHE A 74 7.41 12.81 -0.94
N LYS A 75 6.66 11.73 -1.19
CA LYS A 75 5.58 11.24 -0.31
C LYS A 75 5.70 9.73 -0.10
N SER A 76 5.83 9.30 1.16
CA SER A 76 5.71 7.91 1.57
C SER A 76 4.25 7.49 1.59
N SER A 77 3.92 6.35 1.01
CA SER A 77 2.56 5.81 1.08
C SER A 77 2.18 5.44 2.49
N THR A 78 3.10 4.83 3.24
CA THR A 78 2.87 4.48 4.65
C THR A 78 2.48 5.70 5.48
N GLU A 79 3.16 6.83 5.28
CA GLU A 79 2.80 8.09 5.96
C GLU A 79 1.44 8.61 5.54
N GLN A 80 1.12 8.56 4.24
CA GLN A 80 -0.18 9.03 3.75
C GLN A 80 -1.34 8.21 4.33
N TYR A 81 -1.19 6.88 4.41
CA TYR A 81 -2.19 6.00 5.04
C TYR A 81 -2.31 6.26 6.55
N LYS A 82 -1.18 6.35 7.27
CA LYS A 82 -1.17 6.53 8.74
C LYS A 82 -1.58 7.92 9.19
N SER A 83 -1.26 8.95 8.43
CA SER A 83 -1.60 10.35 8.77
C SER A 83 -3.05 10.73 8.46
N GLY A 84 -3.82 9.83 7.83
CA GLY A 84 -5.19 10.09 7.45
C GLY A 84 -5.37 10.91 6.16
N LYS A 85 -4.28 11.26 5.45
CA LYS A 85 -4.38 12.02 4.20
C LYS A 85 -5.11 11.29 3.09
N PHE A 86 -5.19 9.96 3.18
CA PHE A 86 -5.95 9.12 2.25
C PHE A 86 -7.37 8.80 2.72
N ASN A 87 -7.80 9.27 3.90
CA ASN A 87 -9.08 8.86 4.50
C ASN A 87 -10.27 9.13 3.58
N GLU A 88 -10.34 10.30 2.95
CA GLU A 88 -11.41 10.65 2.01
C GLU A 88 -11.48 9.65 0.83
N GLY A 89 -10.34 9.35 0.22
CA GLY A 89 -10.27 8.39 -0.87
C GLY A 89 -10.57 6.96 -0.43
N LEU A 90 -10.12 6.55 0.77
CA LEU A 90 -10.41 5.24 1.35
C LEU A 90 -11.90 5.08 1.63
N GLU A 91 -12.55 6.12 2.14
CA GLU A 91 -13.98 6.15 2.39
C GLU A 91 -14.79 6.08 1.10
N ALA A 92 -14.40 6.85 0.08
CA ALA A 92 -15.04 6.79 -1.24
C ALA A 92 -14.96 5.38 -1.85
N ILE A 93 -13.82 4.69 -1.73
CA ILE A 93 -13.66 3.31 -2.20
C ILE A 93 -14.51 2.34 -1.38
N PHE A 94 -14.57 2.53 -0.07
CA PHE A 94 -15.37 1.69 0.82
C PHE A 94 -16.85 1.79 0.51
N ASP A 95 -17.35 3.01 0.31
CA ASP A 95 -18.77 3.26 0.02
C ASP A 95 -19.18 2.76 -1.38
N ASN A 96 -18.24 2.69 -2.34
CA ASN A 96 -18.44 2.16 -3.69
C ASN A 96 -17.81 0.76 -3.91
N TYR A 97 -17.63 -0.01 -2.84
CA TYR A 97 -16.90 -1.30 -2.86
C TYR A 97 -17.44 -2.27 -3.91
N GLU A 98 -18.75 -2.44 -3.98
CA GLU A 98 -19.43 -3.37 -4.90
C GLU A 98 -19.24 -2.96 -6.36
N ASP A 99 -19.39 -1.68 -6.66
CA ASP A 99 -19.21 -1.15 -8.03
C ASP A 99 -17.77 -1.31 -8.50
N ILE A 100 -16.80 -1.06 -7.62
CA ILE A 100 -15.39 -1.29 -7.90
C ILE A 100 -15.11 -2.77 -8.17
N CYS A 101 -15.67 -3.66 -7.37
CA CYS A 101 -15.55 -5.09 -7.59
C CYS A 101 -16.17 -5.51 -8.94
N ASN A 102 -17.35 -4.99 -9.28
CA ASN A 102 -18.04 -5.28 -10.55
C ASN A 102 -17.21 -4.87 -11.77
N VAL A 103 -16.48 -3.76 -11.69
CA VAL A 103 -15.58 -3.29 -12.77
C VAL A 103 -14.29 -4.11 -12.84
N ILE A 104 -13.70 -4.46 -11.71
CA ILE A 104 -12.35 -5.08 -11.68
C ILE A 104 -12.40 -6.59 -11.85
N LEU A 105 -13.33 -7.29 -11.22
CA LEU A 105 -13.41 -8.76 -11.26
C LEU A 105 -13.43 -9.34 -12.68
N PRO A 106 -14.18 -8.80 -13.66
CA PRO A 106 -14.16 -9.31 -15.03
C PRO A 106 -12.77 -9.24 -15.70
N THR A 107 -11.90 -8.33 -15.26
CA THR A 107 -10.55 -8.14 -15.82
C THR A 107 -9.50 -9.10 -15.23
N LEU A 108 -9.86 -9.88 -14.20
CA LEU A 108 -8.96 -10.79 -13.49
C LEU A 108 -9.12 -12.23 -13.98
N GLY A 109 -8.03 -13.00 -13.94
CA GLY A 109 -8.06 -14.45 -14.11
C GLY A 109 -8.82 -15.15 -12.96
N LYS A 110 -9.27 -16.40 -13.20
CA LYS A 110 -10.14 -17.16 -12.30
C LYS A 110 -9.59 -17.20 -10.86
N ASP A 111 -8.34 -17.59 -10.69
CA ASP A 111 -7.73 -17.78 -9.36
C ASP A 111 -7.67 -16.47 -8.54
N ARG A 112 -7.45 -15.34 -9.24
CA ARG A 112 -7.41 -14.02 -8.59
C ARG A 112 -8.79 -13.49 -8.21
N ARG A 113 -9.85 -13.91 -8.89
CA ARG A 113 -11.22 -13.47 -8.55
C ARG A 113 -11.67 -14.01 -7.20
N GLU A 114 -11.19 -15.19 -6.81
CA GLU A 114 -11.60 -15.85 -5.57
C GLU A 114 -11.10 -15.11 -4.32
N THR A 115 -9.94 -14.48 -4.41
CA THR A 115 -9.29 -13.78 -3.28
C THR A 115 -9.27 -12.27 -3.43
N TYR A 116 -9.86 -11.74 -4.51
CA TYR A 116 -9.80 -10.30 -4.76
C TYR A 116 -10.65 -9.50 -3.76
N SER A 117 -10.04 -8.46 -3.25
CA SER A 117 -10.69 -7.35 -2.56
C SER A 117 -9.97 -6.04 -2.90
N PRO A 118 -10.67 -4.90 -3.03
CA PRO A 118 -10.05 -3.57 -3.06
C PRO A 118 -9.15 -3.30 -1.86
N PHE A 119 -9.50 -3.81 -0.68
CA PHE A 119 -8.75 -3.67 0.56
C PHE A 119 -7.96 -4.92 0.88
N LEU A 120 -6.70 -4.73 1.28
CA LEU A 120 -5.78 -5.75 1.76
C LEU A 120 -5.47 -5.49 3.23
N PRO A 121 -6.03 -6.27 4.15
CA PRO A 121 -5.75 -6.11 5.57
C PRO A 121 -4.29 -6.45 5.90
N ILE A 122 -3.76 -5.80 6.92
CA ILE A 122 -2.46 -6.11 7.50
C ILE A 122 -2.71 -6.92 8.78
N CYS A 123 -2.24 -8.16 8.79
CA CYS A 123 -2.40 -9.05 9.93
C CYS A 123 -1.76 -8.47 11.19
N LYS A 124 -2.55 -8.30 12.25
CA LYS A 124 -2.08 -7.70 13.51
C LYS A 124 -1.00 -8.54 14.21
N SER A 125 -1.08 -9.86 14.11
CA SER A 125 -0.13 -10.77 14.77
C SER A 125 1.20 -10.93 14.02
N SER A 126 1.18 -10.94 12.67
CA SER A 126 2.36 -11.18 11.84
C SER A 126 2.92 -9.95 11.14
N GLY A 127 2.12 -8.89 11.01
CA GLY A 127 2.44 -7.71 10.21
C GLY A 127 2.37 -7.91 8.70
N LYS A 128 1.91 -9.07 8.23
CA LYS A 128 1.85 -9.39 6.79
C LYS A 128 0.62 -8.78 6.12
N VAL A 129 0.80 -8.35 4.88
CA VAL A 129 -0.30 -7.92 4.00
C VAL A 129 -1.01 -9.14 3.47
N LEU A 130 -2.29 -9.29 3.79
CA LEU A 130 -3.08 -10.45 3.41
C LEU A 130 -3.83 -10.21 2.09
N GLN A 131 -3.75 -11.18 1.18
CA GLN A 131 -4.59 -11.21 -0.03
C GLN A 131 -5.80 -12.12 0.22
N VAL A 132 -6.81 -11.58 0.87
CA VAL A 132 -8.02 -12.30 1.26
C VAL A 132 -9.26 -11.55 0.79
N LYS A 133 -10.33 -12.31 0.56
CA LYS A 133 -11.63 -11.73 0.24
C LYS A 133 -12.24 -11.11 1.49
N VAL A 134 -12.77 -9.90 1.36
CA VAL A 134 -13.62 -9.29 2.38
C VAL A 134 -14.96 -10.02 2.40
N LYS A 135 -15.39 -10.43 3.59
CA LYS A 135 -16.67 -11.12 3.81
C LYS A 135 -17.80 -10.13 4.03
N GLU A 136 -17.53 -9.10 4.81
CA GLU A 136 -18.54 -8.13 5.22
C GLU A 136 -17.92 -6.73 5.36
N LEU A 137 -18.72 -5.71 5.08
CA LEU A 137 -18.41 -4.31 5.28
C LEU A 137 -19.22 -3.76 6.47
N ASN A 138 -18.54 -3.46 7.56
CA ASN A 138 -19.19 -2.76 8.68
C ASN A 138 -19.23 -1.26 8.39
N LYS A 139 -20.34 -0.80 7.82
CA LYS A 139 -20.51 0.60 7.37
C LYS A 139 -20.49 1.60 8.53
N SER A 140 -21.01 1.23 9.70
CA SER A 140 -21.08 2.12 10.85
C SER A 140 -19.72 2.39 11.49
N GLN A 141 -18.81 1.42 11.45
CA GLN A 141 -17.47 1.50 12.02
C GLN A 141 -16.37 1.72 10.97
N LYS A 142 -16.72 1.75 9.68
CA LYS A 142 -15.76 1.80 8.55
C LYS A 142 -14.68 0.72 8.69
N LYS A 143 -15.13 -0.52 8.89
CA LYS A 143 -14.29 -1.71 9.01
C LYS A 143 -14.64 -2.74 7.95
N ILE A 144 -13.64 -3.56 7.60
CA ILE A 144 -13.81 -4.76 6.78
C ILE A 144 -13.65 -6.00 7.66
N VAL A 145 -14.46 -7.02 7.41
CA VAL A 145 -14.38 -8.34 8.06
C VAL A 145 -13.85 -9.35 7.06
N TYR A 146 -12.89 -10.15 7.47
CA TYR A 146 -12.22 -11.13 6.62
C TYR A 146 -11.80 -12.37 7.40
N PHE A 147 -11.55 -13.48 6.71
CA PHE A 147 -10.95 -14.66 7.32
C PHE A 147 -9.42 -14.54 7.23
N ASN A 148 -8.74 -14.59 8.39
CA ASN A 148 -7.29 -14.56 8.47
C ASN A 148 -6.73 -15.98 8.40
N PRO A 149 -6.01 -16.36 7.31
CA PRO A 149 -5.46 -17.70 7.17
C PRO A 149 -4.27 -18.00 8.11
N ILE A 150 -3.66 -16.96 8.70
CA ILE A 150 -2.53 -17.11 9.63
C ILE A 150 -3.04 -17.50 11.03
N THR A 151 -4.08 -16.82 11.51
CA THR A 151 -4.67 -17.07 12.83
C THR A 151 -5.79 -18.11 12.77
N ASN A 152 -6.22 -18.49 11.55
CA ASN A 152 -7.34 -19.38 11.27
C ASN A 152 -8.66 -18.90 11.92
N SER A 153 -8.89 -17.60 11.93
CA SER A 153 -10.05 -16.96 12.55
C SER A 153 -10.61 -15.83 11.73
N GLU A 154 -11.84 -15.45 12.01
CA GLU A 154 -12.44 -14.24 11.46
C GLU A 154 -11.95 -13.03 12.25
N GLU A 155 -11.51 -12.02 11.53
CA GLU A 155 -10.96 -10.77 12.08
C GLU A 155 -11.57 -9.57 11.39
N ASP A 156 -11.47 -8.42 12.04
CA ASP A 156 -11.78 -7.13 11.45
C ASP A 156 -10.57 -6.20 11.45
N CYS A 157 -10.57 -5.23 10.54
CA CYS A 157 -9.67 -4.09 10.61
C CYS A 157 -10.35 -2.82 10.09
N SER A 158 -9.88 -1.67 10.58
CA SER A 158 -10.29 -0.37 10.06
C SER A 158 -9.75 -0.17 8.64
N ILE A 159 -10.51 0.55 7.81
CA ILE A 159 -9.98 1.02 6.52
C ILE A 159 -8.97 2.16 6.67
N PHE A 160 -8.87 2.75 7.87
CA PHE A 160 -8.02 3.89 8.20
C PHE A 160 -6.75 3.50 8.95
N ASN A 161 -5.90 4.47 9.24
CA ASN A 161 -4.72 4.38 10.10
C ASN A 161 -3.65 3.38 9.64
N GLY A 162 -3.74 2.90 8.40
CA GLY A 162 -2.80 1.93 7.87
C GLY A 162 -3.01 0.50 8.38
N GLU A 163 -4.19 0.15 8.95
CA GLU A 163 -4.55 -1.23 9.29
C GLU A 163 -4.82 -2.09 8.05
N CYS A 164 -5.12 -1.46 6.93
CA CYS A 164 -5.16 -2.07 5.61
C CYS A 164 -4.54 -1.15 4.56
N LYS A 165 -4.28 -1.68 3.38
CA LYS A 165 -3.90 -0.93 2.19
C LYS A 165 -4.80 -1.30 1.02
N LEU A 166 -4.79 -0.50 -0.04
CA LEU A 166 -5.53 -0.82 -1.25
C LEU A 166 -4.75 -1.74 -2.20
N GLN A 167 -5.50 -2.50 -2.99
CA GLN A 167 -4.98 -3.19 -4.16
C GLN A 167 -4.47 -2.18 -5.21
N TRP A 168 -3.45 -2.59 -5.95
CA TRP A 168 -2.69 -1.73 -6.85
C TRP A 168 -3.54 -0.84 -7.79
N LYS A 169 -4.51 -1.38 -8.53
CA LYS A 169 -5.33 -0.60 -9.46
C LYS A 169 -6.18 0.44 -8.74
N VAL A 170 -6.76 0.06 -7.60
CA VAL A 170 -7.62 0.93 -6.80
C VAL A 170 -6.79 1.99 -6.07
N ASP A 171 -5.62 1.61 -5.56
CA ASP A 171 -4.68 2.51 -4.91
C ASP A 171 -4.21 3.62 -5.87
N TRP A 172 -3.96 3.28 -7.13
CA TRP A 172 -3.60 4.27 -8.15
C TRP A 172 -4.73 5.27 -8.41
N ALA A 173 -5.94 4.80 -8.65
CA ALA A 173 -7.09 5.65 -8.87
C ALA A 173 -7.35 6.58 -7.68
N MET A 174 -7.30 6.05 -6.46
CA MET A 174 -7.44 6.84 -5.23
C MET A 174 -6.37 7.94 -5.12
N ARG A 175 -5.12 7.61 -5.45
CA ARG A 175 -4.03 8.59 -5.40
C ARG A 175 -4.22 9.72 -6.38
N TRP A 176 -4.63 9.43 -7.60
CA TRP A 176 -4.92 10.47 -8.58
C TRP A 176 -6.01 11.41 -8.08
N TYR A 177 -7.08 10.86 -7.55
CA TYR A 177 -8.17 11.63 -6.96
C TYR A 177 -7.68 12.52 -5.79
N VAL A 178 -7.05 11.93 -4.78
CA VAL A 178 -6.64 12.66 -3.56
C VAL A 178 -5.52 13.66 -3.81
N LEU A 179 -4.69 13.46 -4.83
CA LEU A 179 -3.58 14.37 -5.14
C LEU A 179 -3.89 15.40 -6.20
N GLY A 180 -5.11 15.37 -6.76
CA GLY A 180 -5.49 16.27 -7.85
C GLY A 180 -4.59 16.10 -9.08
N ILE A 181 -4.28 14.86 -9.46
CA ILE A 181 -3.52 14.57 -10.69
C ILE A 181 -4.56 14.42 -11.81
N ASP A 182 -4.53 15.36 -12.75
CA ASP A 182 -5.39 15.38 -13.95
C ASP A 182 -4.81 14.50 -15.07
#